data_180c648472b68afcb965ecfabc499317
#
_entry.id   180c648472b68afcb965ecfabc499317
#
_cell.length_a   1.000
_cell.length_b   1.000
_cell.length_c   1.000
_cell.angle_alpha   90.00
_cell.angle_beta   90.00
_cell.angle_gamma   90.00
#
_symmetry.space_group_name_H-M   'P 1'
#
loop_
_entity.id
_entity.type
_entity.pdbx_description
1 polymer ?
#
loop_
_entity_poly.entity_id
_entity_poly.type
_entity_poly.pdbx_seq_one_letter_code
_entity_poly.pdbx_strand_id
1 'polypeptide(L)'
;MIWDYDVMMHGTWDANAADLISTPAVNVIGRYIDSGKGALIGHDTIGFTMGKEYGMGLLSDKFNLFIGNYPTNPPLTNIDSPTVWQYGSTKVKITKKGFLTQYPWNLGPIGTVLNIPFSHTTSNAAKDNTWMEYVEGRYYPKEIFGGMDVATTDEEVRTKLPSNINYKYYLTTWNNTAMIQTGHSSGESTEDERKVLANTLFYLKQLTHKTEILDNSARDIADPNKPENIVYKVDEQGNNIIEFRKPQDNRKYI
;
A
#
# COMPACT_ATOMS: atom_id res chain seq x y z
N MET A 1 5.04 2.04 25.02
CA MET A 1 5.09 3.28 24.17
C MET A 1 5.12 2.88 22.70
N ILE A 2 4.79 3.78 21.74
CA ILE A 2 4.81 3.44 20.29
C ILE A 2 6.16 2.83 19.84
N TRP A 3 7.25 3.24 20.45
CA TRP A 3 8.62 2.80 20.17
C TRP A 3 8.90 1.32 20.49
N ASP A 4 8.03 0.67 21.25
CA ASP A 4 8.18 -0.75 21.63
C ASP A 4 7.68 -1.69 20.50
N TYR A 5 7.04 -1.14 19.47
CA TYR A 5 6.48 -1.88 18.35
C TYR A 5 7.30 -1.66 17.09
N ASP A 6 7.37 -2.67 16.23
CA ASP A 6 8.09 -2.62 14.94
C ASP A 6 7.25 -1.97 13.84
N VAL A 7 5.93 -2.15 13.89
CA VAL A 7 4.98 -1.62 12.91
C VAL A 7 3.79 -1.03 13.65
N MET A 8 3.38 0.16 13.23
CA MET A 8 2.10 0.75 13.62
C MET A 8 1.09 0.64 12.49
N MET A 9 -0.18 0.53 12.83
CA MET A 9 -1.29 0.63 11.89
C MET A 9 -2.29 1.68 12.39
N HIS A 10 -2.76 2.54 11.47
CA HIS A 10 -3.73 3.59 11.75
C HIS A 10 -4.72 3.75 10.60
N GLY A 11 -5.99 4.01 10.93
CA GLY A 11 -7.00 4.36 9.94
C GLY A 11 -7.54 3.16 9.16
N THR A 12 -8.34 2.32 9.81
CA THR A 12 -9.04 1.18 9.19
C THR A 12 -10.55 1.35 9.16
N TRP A 13 -11.03 2.55 9.47
CA TRP A 13 -12.43 2.94 9.48
C TRP A 13 -12.75 3.85 8.30
N ASP A 14 -14.04 4.08 8.08
CA ASP A 14 -14.52 5.12 7.20
C ASP A 14 -14.22 6.51 7.76
N ALA A 15 -13.92 7.48 6.88
CA ALA A 15 -13.64 8.88 7.22
C ALA A 15 -12.55 9.10 8.29
N ASN A 16 -11.49 8.32 8.27
CA ASN A 16 -10.39 8.37 9.25
C ASN A 16 -9.70 9.75 9.38
N ALA A 17 -9.77 10.58 8.36
CA ALA A 17 -9.22 11.94 8.42
C ALA A 17 -10.04 12.89 9.31
N ALA A 18 -11.30 12.54 9.62
CA ALA A 18 -12.11 13.29 10.57
C ALA A 18 -11.62 13.08 12.01
N ASP A 19 -10.92 11.99 12.28
CA ASP A 19 -10.25 11.76 13.55
C ASP A 19 -8.94 12.56 13.56
N LEU A 20 -9.07 13.83 13.92
CA LEU A 20 -7.98 14.79 13.99
C LEU A 20 -6.88 14.32 14.95
N ILE A 21 -5.90 13.64 14.41
CA ILE A 21 -4.66 13.43 15.14
C ILE A 21 -3.98 14.80 15.28
N SER A 22 -3.74 15.22 16.50
CA SER A 22 -3.10 16.51 16.78
C SER A 22 -1.70 16.57 16.15
N THR A 23 -1.28 17.74 15.74
CA THR A 23 0.07 17.97 15.17
C THR A 23 1.20 17.38 16.03
N PRO A 24 1.20 17.49 17.38
CA PRO A 24 2.20 16.82 18.21
C PRO A 24 2.20 15.30 18.04
N ALA A 25 1.04 14.66 17.95
CA ALA A 25 0.95 13.20 17.74
C ALA A 25 1.44 12.80 16.36
N VAL A 26 1.07 13.54 15.30
CA VAL A 26 1.58 13.33 13.94
C VAL A 26 3.10 13.46 13.87
N ASN A 27 3.67 14.45 14.57
CA ASN A 27 5.12 14.61 14.67
C ASN A 27 5.81 13.42 15.37
N VAL A 28 5.15 12.79 16.35
CA VAL A 28 5.65 11.54 16.95
C VAL A 28 5.64 10.41 15.93
N ILE A 29 4.56 10.26 15.18
CA ILE A 29 4.45 9.25 14.10
C ILE A 29 5.53 9.52 13.03
N GLY A 30 5.73 10.77 12.64
CA GLY A 30 6.77 11.14 11.69
C GLY A 30 8.17 10.70 12.14
N ARG A 31 8.53 10.98 13.41
CA ARG A 31 9.81 10.50 13.98
C ARG A 31 9.89 8.99 14.09
N TYR A 32 8.78 8.32 14.38
CA TYR A 32 8.70 6.87 14.40
C TYR A 32 9.06 6.27 13.02
N ILE A 33 8.47 6.82 11.95
CA ILE A 33 8.79 6.45 10.56
C ILE A 33 10.27 6.74 10.25
N ASP A 34 10.78 7.92 10.61
CA ASP A 34 12.17 8.33 10.37
C ASP A 34 13.19 7.45 11.11
N SER A 35 12.78 6.80 12.19
CA SER A 35 13.63 5.81 12.88
C SER A 35 13.73 4.46 12.14
N GLY A 36 13.07 4.30 11.00
CA GLY A 36 13.05 3.08 10.20
C GLY A 36 11.98 2.07 10.58
N LYS A 37 11.06 2.43 11.48
CA LYS A 37 9.95 1.56 11.90
C LYS A 37 8.79 1.63 10.92
N GLY A 38 8.09 0.51 10.74
CA GLY A 38 7.02 0.36 9.75
C GLY A 38 5.75 1.13 10.11
N ALA A 39 5.12 1.75 9.10
CA ALA A 39 3.83 2.39 9.28
C ALA A 39 2.86 2.01 8.14
N LEU A 40 1.72 1.44 8.50
CA LEU A 40 0.59 1.17 7.61
C LEU A 40 -0.53 2.15 7.94
N ILE A 41 -1.00 2.88 6.94
CA ILE A 41 -2.19 3.72 7.06
C ILE A 41 -3.30 3.22 6.15
N GLY A 42 -4.53 3.40 6.61
CA GLY A 42 -5.72 2.95 5.90
C GLY A 42 -6.43 4.05 5.12
N HIS A 43 -7.57 3.68 4.61
CA HIS A 43 -8.50 4.51 3.85
C HIS A 43 -8.77 5.86 4.51
N ASP A 44 -8.88 6.90 3.71
CA ASP A 44 -9.21 8.28 4.11
C ASP A 44 -8.27 8.93 5.15
N THR A 45 -7.16 8.30 5.49
CA THR A 45 -6.22 8.85 6.48
C THR A 45 -5.43 10.03 5.91
N ILE A 46 -5.05 9.99 4.63
CA ILE A 46 -4.36 11.06 3.92
C ILE A 46 -5.14 11.44 2.67
N GLY A 47 -5.36 12.73 2.44
CA GLY A 47 -6.03 13.28 1.25
C GLY A 47 -7.50 13.64 1.46
N PHE A 48 -8.19 12.97 2.37
CA PHE A 48 -9.57 13.30 2.72
C PHE A 48 -9.59 14.51 3.65
N THR A 49 -10.26 15.57 3.30
CA THR A 49 -10.51 16.81 4.08
C THR A 49 -9.32 17.67 4.53
N MET A 50 -8.09 17.15 4.58
CA MET A 50 -6.98 17.82 5.29
C MET A 50 -5.84 18.31 4.40
N GLY A 51 -5.76 17.88 3.14
CA GLY A 51 -4.60 18.19 2.30
C GLY A 51 -3.28 17.81 2.96
N LYS A 52 -2.30 18.69 2.88
CA LYS A 52 -0.97 18.54 3.51
C LYS A 52 -0.79 19.43 4.75
N GLU A 53 -1.82 20.11 5.20
CA GLU A 53 -1.69 21.17 6.22
C GLU A 53 -1.87 20.65 7.65
N TYR A 54 -2.68 19.60 7.82
CA TYR A 54 -3.10 19.12 9.13
C TYR A 54 -3.13 17.61 9.23
N GLY A 55 -3.09 17.11 10.46
CA GLY A 55 -3.24 15.70 10.76
C GLY A 55 -2.26 14.84 9.99
N MET A 56 -2.68 13.67 9.59
CA MET A 56 -1.84 12.72 8.84
C MET A 56 -1.44 13.23 7.44
N GLY A 57 -2.11 14.25 6.89
CA GLY A 57 -1.72 14.91 5.65
C GLY A 57 -0.29 15.46 5.68
N LEU A 58 0.19 15.92 6.85
CA LEU A 58 1.57 16.36 7.07
C LEU A 58 2.62 15.27 6.74
N LEU A 59 2.21 14.00 6.71
CA LEU A 59 3.08 12.86 6.42
C LEU A 59 2.96 12.36 4.98
N SER A 60 2.19 13.02 4.11
CA SER A 60 1.93 12.55 2.74
C SER A 60 3.21 12.25 1.95
N ASP A 61 4.27 13.05 2.13
CA ASP A 61 5.55 12.82 1.45
C ASP A 61 6.29 11.58 1.98
N LYS A 62 6.08 11.19 3.25
CA LYS A 62 6.64 9.96 3.81
C LYS A 62 5.96 8.70 3.25
N PHE A 63 4.78 8.84 2.68
CA PHE A 63 4.03 7.79 1.98
C PHE A 63 4.10 7.93 0.46
N ASN A 64 4.82 8.92 -0.04
CA ASN A 64 4.95 9.24 -1.47
C ASN A 64 3.60 9.37 -2.19
N LEU A 65 2.69 10.10 -1.56
CA LEU A 65 1.35 10.32 -2.08
C LEU A 65 1.22 11.69 -2.76
N PHE A 66 0.42 11.70 -3.80
CA PHE A 66 -0.08 12.88 -4.47
C PHE A 66 -1.45 13.23 -3.88
N ILE A 67 -1.66 14.50 -3.53
CA ILE A 67 -2.88 14.96 -2.89
C ILE A 67 -3.65 15.88 -3.84
N GLY A 68 -4.87 15.48 -4.15
CA GLY A 68 -5.85 16.30 -4.84
C GLY A 68 -6.73 17.08 -3.85
N ASN A 69 -7.55 17.95 -4.39
CA ASN A 69 -8.49 18.73 -3.61
C ASN A 69 -9.71 17.87 -3.24
N TYR A 70 -10.04 17.81 -1.95
CA TYR A 70 -11.31 17.31 -1.48
C TYR A 70 -12.15 18.48 -0.95
N PRO A 71 -13.48 18.47 -1.15
CA PRO A 71 -14.33 19.59 -0.70
C PRO A 71 -14.21 19.83 0.79
N THR A 72 -13.69 20.98 1.16
CA THR A 72 -13.59 21.43 2.54
C THR A 72 -14.06 22.86 2.69
N ASN A 73 -14.46 23.23 3.88
CA ASN A 73 -14.74 24.61 4.25
C ASN A 73 -13.97 24.96 5.53
N PRO A 74 -12.93 25.82 5.49
CA PRO A 74 -12.43 26.52 4.30
C PRO A 74 -11.74 25.60 3.27
N PRO A 75 -11.60 26.05 2.01
CA PRO A 75 -10.86 25.31 1.00
C PRO A 75 -9.41 25.04 1.41
N LEU A 76 -8.88 23.87 1.07
CA LEU A 76 -7.48 23.54 1.29
C LEU A 76 -6.57 24.37 0.37
N THR A 77 -5.42 24.78 0.88
CA THR A 77 -4.45 25.58 0.13
C THR A 77 -3.18 24.81 -0.24
N ASN A 78 -2.84 23.78 0.51
CA ASN A 78 -1.62 22.99 0.29
C ASN A 78 -1.97 21.62 -0.31
N ILE A 79 -2.23 21.62 -1.61
CA ILE A 79 -2.60 20.45 -2.41
C ILE A 79 -1.77 20.42 -3.70
N ASP A 80 -1.59 19.23 -4.28
CA ASP A 80 -0.83 19.06 -5.52
C ASP A 80 -1.68 19.35 -6.77
N SER A 81 -3.01 19.26 -6.66
CA SER A 81 -3.94 19.47 -7.78
C SER A 81 -5.32 19.93 -7.28
N PRO A 82 -6.00 20.83 -8.01
CA PRO A 82 -7.38 21.20 -7.72
C PRO A 82 -8.39 20.09 -8.04
N THR A 83 -7.95 18.96 -8.61
CA THR A 83 -8.84 17.90 -9.07
C THR A 83 -9.35 17.07 -7.90
N VAL A 84 -10.65 16.87 -7.88
CA VAL A 84 -11.36 15.95 -6.99
C VAL A 84 -11.72 14.69 -7.78
N TRP A 85 -11.51 13.53 -7.19
CA TRP A 85 -12.00 12.26 -7.71
C TRP A 85 -12.20 11.27 -6.59
N GLN A 86 -13.07 10.31 -6.83
CA GLN A 86 -13.28 9.18 -5.95
C GLN A 86 -13.63 7.97 -6.81
N TYR A 87 -12.82 6.92 -6.73
CA TYR A 87 -13.01 5.69 -7.51
C TYR A 87 -13.03 4.50 -6.58
N GLY A 88 -14.05 3.66 -6.67
CA GLY A 88 -14.21 2.53 -5.78
C GLY A 88 -14.61 1.24 -6.47
N SER A 89 -14.28 0.11 -5.82
CA SER A 89 -14.60 -1.24 -6.27
C SER A 89 -14.62 -2.23 -5.11
N THR A 90 -15.13 -3.43 -5.39
CA THR A 90 -14.99 -4.62 -4.56
C THR A 90 -13.90 -5.57 -5.06
N LYS A 91 -13.13 -5.15 -6.07
CA LYS A 91 -12.09 -5.96 -6.71
C LYS A 91 -10.81 -5.17 -6.90
N VAL A 92 -9.70 -5.83 -6.62
CA VAL A 92 -8.36 -5.30 -6.87
C VAL A 92 -7.53 -6.29 -7.66
N LYS A 93 -6.61 -5.79 -8.48
CA LYS A 93 -5.72 -6.60 -9.30
C LYS A 93 -4.28 -6.42 -8.84
N ILE A 94 -3.54 -7.51 -8.70
CA ILE A 94 -2.10 -7.48 -8.42
C ILE A 94 -1.37 -6.89 -9.63
N THR A 95 -0.59 -5.83 -9.40
CA THR A 95 0.18 -5.13 -10.43
C THR A 95 1.68 -5.36 -10.32
N LYS A 96 2.15 -5.86 -9.18
CA LYS A 96 3.55 -6.09 -8.90
C LYS A 96 3.77 -7.42 -8.20
N LYS A 97 4.80 -8.18 -8.61
CA LYS A 97 5.25 -9.40 -7.94
C LYS A 97 6.40 -9.07 -6.98
N GLY A 98 6.40 -9.66 -5.81
CA GLY A 98 7.49 -9.53 -4.85
C GLY A 98 7.12 -10.15 -3.51
N PHE A 99 7.95 -9.92 -2.50
CA PHE A 99 7.79 -10.50 -1.17
C PHE A 99 6.38 -10.23 -0.59
N LEU A 100 5.89 -8.99 -0.71
CA LEU A 100 4.58 -8.60 -0.19
C LEU A 100 3.42 -9.40 -0.80
N THR A 101 3.50 -9.79 -2.07
CA THR A 101 2.43 -10.56 -2.73
C THR A 101 2.59 -12.07 -2.59
N GLN A 102 3.69 -12.53 -1.98
CA GLN A 102 4.02 -13.95 -1.90
C GLN A 102 4.12 -14.48 -0.47
N TYR A 103 4.36 -13.63 0.52
CA TYR A 103 4.65 -14.08 1.87
C TYR A 103 4.01 -13.20 2.94
N PRO A 104 3.47 -13.80 4.05
CA PRO A 104 3.34 -15.23 4.31
C PRO A 104 2.28 -15.96 3.47
N TRP A 105 1.42 -15.23 2.78
CA TRP A 105 0.37 -15.79 1.92
C TRP A 105 0.67 -15.51 0.47
N ASN A 106 0.70 -16.55 -0.35
CA ASN A 106 0.78 -16.38 -1.80
C ASN A 106 -0.56 -15.85 -2.33
N LEU A 107 -0.57 -14.61 -2.80
CA LEU A 107 -1.76 -13.94 -3.34
C LEU A 107 -1.96 -14.22 -4.84
N GLY A 108 -1.01 -14.88 -5.50
CA GLY A 108 -1.04 -15.19 -6.92
C GLY A 108 -0.09 -14.34 -7.77
N PRO A 109 -0.04 -14.59 -9.07
CA PRO A 109 0.79 -13.85 -10.02
C PRO A 109 0.21 -12.45 -10.31
N ILE A 110 1.00 -11.62 -11.01
CA ILE A 110 0.53 -10.36 -11.59
C ILE A 110 -0.72 -10.63 -12.44
N GLY A 111 -1.73 -9.79 -12.29
CA GLY A 111 -3.02 -9.93 -12.96
C GLY A 111 -4.08 -10.69 -12.15
N THR A 112 -3.70 -11.38 -11.06
CA THR A 112 -4.69 -12.01 -10.17
C THR A 112 -5.62 -10.96 -9.60
N VAL A 113 -6.93 -11.22 -9.67
CA VAL A 113 -7.98 -10.39 -9.09
C VAL A 113 -8.37 -10.95 -7.73
N LEU A 114 -8.33 -10.08 -6.72
CA LEU A 114 -8.70 -10.38 -5.34
C LEU A 114 -10.02 -9.67 -5.00
N ASN A 115 -10.82 -10.30 -4.16
CA ASN A 115 -12.07 -9.72 -3.68
C ASN A 115 -11.85 -9.03 -2.34
N ILE A 116 -12.31 -7.79 -2.26
CA ILE A 116 -12.24 -6.97 -1.03
C ILE A 116 -13.64 -6.46 -0.68
N PRO A 117 -13.89 -6.03 0.55
CA PRO A 117 -15.06 -5.19 0.83
C PRO A 117 -15.04 -3.96 -0.05
N PHE A 118 -16.20 -3.39 -0.36
CA PHE A 118 -16.23 -2.15 -1.13
C PHE A 118 -15.36 -1.09 -0.45
N SER A 119 -14.47 -0.48 -1.22
CA SER A 119 -13.62 0.61 -0.76
C SER A 119 -13.27 1.53 -1.95
N HIS A 120 -12.63 2.67 -1.70
CA HIS A 120 -12.32 3.65 -2.73
C HIS A 120 -11.07 4.48 -2.43
N THR A 121 -10.53 5.14 -3.45
CA THR A 121 -9.60 6.26 -3.29
C THR A 121 -10.37 7.55 -3.06
N THR A 122 -9.77 8.50 -2.34
CA THR A 122 -10.37 9.82 -2.11
C THR A 122 -9.35 10.91 -2.39
N SER A 123 -9.33 11.41 -3.60
CA SER A 123 -8.48 12.53 -4.04
C SER A 123 -7.00 12.39 -3.61
N ASN A 124 -6.52 11.15 -3.56
CA ASN A 124 -5.10 10.84 -3.37
C ASN A 124 -4.65 9.79 -4.39
N ALA A 125 -3.38 9.81 -4.75
CA ALA A 125 -2.80 8.90 -5.71
C ALA A 125 -1.40 8.46 -5.29
N ALA A 126 -1.03 7.24 -5.63
CA ALA A 126 0.34 6.77 -5.44
C ALA A 126 1.25 7.37 -6.51
N LYS A 127 2.36 8.00 -6.10
CA LYS A 127 3.37 8.53 -7.03
C LYS A 127 4.24 7.42 -7.61
N ASP A 128 4.36 6.30 -6.91
CA ASP A 128 5.17 5.15 -7.31
C ASP A 128 4.77 3.89 -6.53
N ASN A 129 5.33 2.75 -6.92
CA ASN A 129 5.35 1.51 -6.16
C ASN A 129 3.97 0.93 -5.78
N THR A 130 3.00 0.99 -6.70
CA THR A 130 1.69 0.36 -6.55
C THR A 130 1.78 -1.16 -6.64
N TRP A 131 1.27 -1.86 -5.63
CA TRP A 131 1.20 -3.31 -5.57
C TRP A 131 -0.11 -3.87 -6.07
N MET A 132 -1.18 -3.12 -5.84
CA MET A 132 -2.54 -3.50 -6.24
C MET A 132 -3.33 -2.25 -6.64
N GLU A 133 -4.17 -2.41 -7.65
CA GLU A 133 -5.07 -1.35 -8.13
C GLU A 133 -6.51 -1.85 -8.23
N TYR A 134 -7.44 -0.93 -8.08
CA TYR A 134 -8.86 -1.22 -8.30
C TYR A 134 -9.15 -1.59 -9.75
N VAL A 135 -10.00 -2.59 -9.93
CA VAL A 135 -10.53 -3.01 -11.23
C VAL A 135 -12.05 -3.18 -11.14
N GLU A 136 -12.73 -3.11 -12.28
CA GLU A 136 -14.20 -3.28 -12.37
C GLU A 136 -14.98 -2.35 -11.42
N GLY A 137 -14.42 -1.16 -11.16
CA GLY A 137 -15.01 -0.18 -10.26
C GLY A 137 -15.72 0.95 -10.98
N ARG A 138 -16.11 1.95 -10.18
CA ARG A 138 -16.83 3.14 -10.67
C ARG A 138 -16.33 4.40 -9.99
N TYR A 139 -16.46 5.51 -10.69
CA TYR A 139 -16.36 6.84 -10.09
C TYR A 139 -17.63 7.18 -9.30
N TYR A 140 -17.43 7.96 -8.25
CA TYR A 140 -18.55 8.56 -7.55
C TYR A 140 -19.13 9.71 -8.38
N PRO A 141 -20.46 9.89 -8.37
CA PRO A 141 -21.12 10.92 -9.14
C PRO A 141 -20.87 12.32 -8.55
N LYS A 142 -20.90 13.36 -9.41
CA LYS A 142 -20.62 14.76 -9.03
C LYS A 142 -21.54 15.30 -7.94
N GLU A 143 -22.75 14.79 -7.86
CA GLU A 143 -23.78 15.22 -6.92
C GLU A 143 -23.37 15.03 -5.46
N ILE A 144 -22.57 14.01 -5.18
CA ILE A 144 -22.05 13.73 -3.82
C ILE A 144 -21.12 14.86 -3.34
N PHE A 145 -20.50 15.58 -4.27
CA PHE A 145 -19.53 16.62 -3.98
C PHE A 145 -20.10 18.05 -4.07
N GLY A 146 -21.42 18.20 -3.98
CA GLY A 146 -22.06 19.52 -3.91
C GLY A 146 -21.86 20.42 -5.14
N GLY A 147 -21.67 19.83 -6.32
CA GLY A 147 -21.51 20.57 -7.59
C GLY A 147 -20.08 21.07 -7.87
N MET A 148 -19.08 20.57 -7.16
CA MET A 148 -17.67 20.85 -7.45
C MET A 148 -17.23 20.23 -8.78
N ASP A 149 -16.11 20.73 -9.33
CA ASP A 149 -15.46 20.14 -10.51
C ASP A 149 -14.77 18.82 -10.14
N VAL A 150 -15.54 17.75 -10.23
CA VAL A 150 -15.13 16.38 -9.91
C VAL A 150 -14.89 15.60 -11.19
N ALA A 151 -13.76 14.93 -11.28
CA ALA A 151 -13.50 14.00 -12.37
C ALA A 151 -14.24 12.69 -12.13
N THR A 152 -15.03 12.27 -13.13
CA THR A 152 -15.90 11.09 -13.10
C THR A 152 -15.55 10.05 -14.17
N THR A 153 -14.48 10.31 -14.93
CA THR A 153 -13.94 9.40 -15.94
C THR A 153 -12.42 9.32 -15.86
N ASP A 154 -11.86 8.23 -16.38
CA ASP A 154 -10.40 8.07 -16.47
C ASP A 154 -9.75 9.18 -17.31
N GLU A 155 -10.42 9.63 -18.35
CA GLU A 155 -9.93 10.71 -19.22
C GLU A 155 -9.89 12.04 -18.46
N GLU A 156 -10.95 12.40 -17.75
CA GLU A 156 -10.99 13.61 -16.92
C GLU A 156 -9.91 13.61 -15.86
N VAL A 157 -9.66 12.46 -15.18
CA VAL A 157 -8.60 12.36 -14.19
C VAL A 157 -7.22 12.51 -14.87
N ARG A 158 -6.95 11.75 -15.92
CA ARG A 158 -5.64 11.74 -16.61
C ARG A 158 -5.26 13.08 -17.22
N THR A 159 -6.23 13.86 -17.69
CA THR A 159 -5.96 15.20 -18.25
C THR A 159 -5.55 16.22 -17.19
N LYS A 160 -5.91 15.98 -15.94
CA LYS A 160 -5.69 16.92 -14.82
C LYS A 160 -4.55 16.50 -13.89
N LEU A 161 -4.10 15.25 -13.97
CA LEU A 161 -3.06 14.69 -13.09
C LEU A 161 -1.77 14.37 -13.86
N PRO A 162 -0.61 14.38 -13.19
CA PRO A 162 0.63 13.88 -13.78
C PRO A 162 0.51 12.45 -14.30
N SER A 163 1.14 12.13 -15.41
CA SER A 163 1.01 10.83 -16.08
C SER A 163 1.62 9.66 -15.30
N ASN A 164 2.48 9.95 -14.35
CA ASN A 164 3.26 8.96 -13.58
C ASN A 164 2.65 8.60 -12.23
N ILE A 165 1.41 9.01 -11.95
CA ILE A 165 0.72 8.68 -10.69
C ILE A 165 -0.41 7.67 -10.92
N ASN A 166 -0.65 6.81 -9.91
CA ASN A 166 -1.76 5.86 -9.92
C ASN A 166 -2.87 6.34 -8.98
N TYR A 167 -3.95 6.82 -9.55
CA TYR A 167 -5.14 7.30 -8.84
C TYR A 167 -6.19 6.21 -8.55
N LYS A 168 -5.92 4.97 -8.95
CA LYS A 168 -6.73 3.78 -8.67
C LYS A 168 -6.00 2.78 -7.78
N TYR A 169 -4.92 3.17 -7.12
CA TYR A 169 -4.20 2.25 -6.26
C TYR A 169 -5.07 1.78 -5.09
N TYR A 170 -4.91 0.53 -4.73
CA TYR A 170 -5.46 -0.04 -3.50
C TYR A 170 -4.40 -0.17 -2.42
N LEU A 171 -3.19 -0.61 -2.81
CA LEU A 171 -2.04 -0.75 -1.93
C LEU A 171 -0.80 -0.19 -2.60
N THR A 172 -0.13 0.73 -1.90
CA THR A 172 1.16 1.27 -2.28
C THR A 172 2.12 1.23 -1.09
N THR A 173 3.43 1.19 -1.37
CA THR A 173 4.48 1.27 -0.36
C THR A 173 5.53 2.31 -0.76
N TRP A 174 6.18 2.88 0.25
CA TRP A 174 7.32 3.76 0.07
C TRP A 174 8.27 3.63 1.25
N ASN A 175 9.53 3.23 1.00
CA ASN A 175 10.48 2.91 2.08
C ASN A 175 9.83 1.94 3.10
N ASN A 176 9.74 2.35 4.36
CA ASN A 176 9.13 1.61 5.48
C ASN A 176 7.66 1.98 5.73
N THR A 177 6.98 2.56 4.77
CA THR A 177 5.57 2.95 4.89
C THR A 177 4.70 2.23 3.85
N ALA A 178 3.41 2.10 4.15
CA ALA A 178 2.40 1.62 3.23
C ALA A 178 1.07 2.35 3.44
N MET A 179 0.33 2.56 2.36
CA MET A 179 -1.06 2.98 2.41
C MET A 179 -1.94 1.98 1.68
N ILE A 180 -3.01 1.57 2.37
CA ILE A 180 -4.01 0.64 1.86
C ILE A 180 -5.40 1.28 1.94
N GLN A 181 -6.20 1.10 0.91
CA GLN A 181 -7.55 1.69 0.84
C GLN A 181 -8.62 0.77 1.49
N THR A 182 -8.32 0.15 2.62
CA THR A 182 -9.30 -0.60 3.41
C THR A 182 -10.04 0.32 4.37
N GLY A 183 -11.30 0.05 4.68
CA GLY A 183 -12.02 0.86 5.66
C GLY A 183 -13.54 0.78 5.62
N HIS A 184 -14.17 0.51 4.49
CA HIS A 184 -15.65 0.47 4.37
C HIS A 184 -16.28 -0.89 4.75
N SER A 185 -15.55 -1.76 5.43
CA SER A 185 -15.99 -3.13 5.67
C SER A 185 -17.07 -3.27 6.74
N SER A 186 -17.40 -2.22 7.47
CA SER A 186 -18.34 -2.27 8.61
C SER A 186 -18.02 -3.40 9.60
N GLY A 187 -16.73 -3.72 9.76
CA GLY A 187 -16.25 -4.83 10.59
C GLY A 187 -16.16 -6.18 9.88
N GLU A 188 -16.59 -6.27 8.62
CA GLU A 188 -16.45 -7.47 7.79
C GLU A 188 -15.26 -7.33 6.86
N SER A 189 -14.43 -8.35 6.75
CA SER A 189 -13.35 -8.41 5.78
C SER A 189 -13.39 -9.71 4.99
N THR A 190 -12.97 -9.66 3.73
CA THR A 190 -12.82 -10.86 2.92
C THR A 190 -11.56 -11.64 3.32
N GLU A 191 -11.47 -12.89 2.89
CA GLU A 191 -10.25 -13.68 3.09
C GLU A 191 -9.06 -13.06 2.36
N ASP A 192 -9.28 -12.56 1.14
CA ASP A 192 -8.22 -11.92 0.35
C ASP A 192 -7.71 -10.66 1.04
N GLU A 193 -8.60 -9.79 1.53
CA GLU A 193 -8.19 -8.58 2.26
C GLU A 193 -7.37 -8.91 3.50
N ARG A 194 -7.78 -9.90 4.30
CA ARG A 194 -7.02 -10.34 5.47
C ARG A 194 -5.62 -10.83 5.11
N LYS A 195 -5.48 -11.57 4.01
CA LYS A 195 -4.17 -12.00 3.50
C LYS A 195 -3.32 -10.82 3.06
N VAL A 196 -3.89 -9.86 2.35
CA VAL A 196 -3.19 -8.64 1.93
C VAL A 196 -2.71 -7.84 3.14
N LEU A 197 -3.56 -7.64 4.14
CA LEU A 197 -3.18 -6.94 5.38
C LEU A 197 -2.05 -7.67 6.13
N ALA A 198 -2.18 -8.99 6.30
CA ALA A 198 -1.16 -9.80 6.97
C ALA A 198 0.19 -9.72 6.24
N ASN A 199 0.18 -9.85 4.93
CA ASN A 199 1.39 -9.73 4.10
C ASN A 199 2.02 -8.34 4.21
N THR A 200 1.20 -7.28 4.18
CA THR A 200 1.69 -5.90 4.27
C THR A 200 2.32 -5.61 5.62
N LEU A 201 1.68 -6.01 6.71
CA LEU A 201 2.23 -5.85 8.06
C LEU A 201 3.53 -6.65 8.24
N PHE A 202 3.57 -7.88 7.72
CA PHE A 202 4.76 -8.71 7.75
C PHE A 202 5.90 -8.09 6.93
N TYR A 203 5.61 -7.60 5.73
CA TYR A 203 6.57 -6.90 4.87
C TYR A 203 7.18 -5.68 5.58
N LEU A 204 6.35 -4.82 6.17
CA LEU A 204 6.82 -3.64 6.91
C LEU A 204 7.67 -4.00 8.12
N LYS A 205 7.30 -5.08 8.85
CA LYS A 205 8.10 -5.57 9.96
C LYS A 205 9.51 -6.00 9.50
N GLN A 206 9.61 -6.66 8.35
CA GLN A 206 10.91 -7.08 7.83
C GLN A 206 11.79 -5.88 7.47
N LEU A 207 11.21 -4.83 6.88
CA LEU A 207 11.93 -3.59 6.58
C LEU A 207 12.47 -2.90 7.84
N THR A 208 11.72 -2.94 8.94
CA THR A 208 12.14 -2.38 10.24
C THR A 208 13.44 -3.00 10.75
N HIS A 209 13.65 -4.28 10.51
CA HIS A 209 14.86 -4.98 10.94
C HIS A 209 16.06 -4.76 10.01
N LYS A 210 15.96 -3.86 9.03
CA LYS A 210 17.02 -3.55 8.05
C LYS A 210 17.61 -4.80 7.38
N THR A 211 16.77 -5.78 7.11
CA THR A 211 17.19 -6.97 6.36
C THR A 211 17.31 -6.58 4.90
N GLU A 212 18.51 -6.19 4.46
CA GLU A 212 18.85 -5.87 3.06
C GLU A 212 18.33 -6.93 2.07
N ILE A 213 18.25 -8.17 2.51
CA ILE A 213 17.70 -9.30 1.77
C ILE A 213 16.27 -9.04 1.31
N LEU A 214 15.46 -8.35 2.11
CA LEU A 214 14.02 -8.15 1.81
C LEU A 214 13.75 -6.91 0.96
N ASP A 215 14.54 -5.86 1.12
CA ASP A 215 14.47 -4.72 0.22
C ASP A 215 14.87 -5.14 -1.21
N ASN A 216 15.91 -5.97 -1.32
CA ASN A 216 16.31 -6.54 -2.60
C ASN A 216 15.28 -7.54 -3.16
N SER A 217 14.63 -8.35 -2.32
CA SER A 217 13.59 -9.28 -2.78
C SER A 217 12.31 -8.57 -3.21
N ALA A 218 12.01 -7.42 -2.66
CA ALA A 218 10.90 -6.57 -3.12
C ALA A 218 11.16 -5.99 -4.53
N ARG A 219 12.43 -5.84 -4.90
CA ARG A 219 12.88 -5.41 -6.23
C ARG A 219 13.23 -6.58 -7.15
N ASP A 220 13.42 -7.77 -6.59
CA ASP A 220 13.76 -8.97 -7.33
C ASP A 220 12.50 -9.58 -7.95
N ILE A 221 12.34 -9.40 -9.24
CA ILE A 221 11.27 -9.97 -10.05
C ILE A 221 11.67 -11.28 -10.73
N ALA A 222 12.92 -11.72 -10.55
CA ALA A 222 13.41 -12.97 -11.12
C ALA A 222 13.03 -14.16 -10.23
N ASP A 223 12.50 -15.22 -10.83
CA ASP A 223 12.33 -16.48 -10.12
C ASP A 223 13.70 -17.03 -9.70
N PRO A 224 13.86 -17.52 -8.45
CA PRO A 224 15.09 -18.15 -8.06
C PRO A 224 15.38 -19.36 -8.95
N ASN A 225 16.62 -19.53 -9.36
CA ASN A 225 17.02 -20.71 -10.10
C ASN A 225 16.70 -21.97 -9.29
N LYS A 226 16.21 -22.98 -9.95
CA LYS A 226 15.93 -24.27 -9.30
C LYS A 226 17.23 -24.86 -8.74
N PRO A 227 17.18 -25.53 -7.57
CA PRO A 227 18.32 -26.30 -7.10
C PRO A 227 18.77 -27.31 -8.16
N GLU A 228 20.06 -27.41 -8.35
CA GLU A 228 20.67 -28.36 -9.28
C GLU A 228 21.24 -29.55 -8.54
N ASN A 229 21.38 -30.68 -9.24
CA ASN A 229 22.02 -31.89 -8.71
C ASN A 229 21.43 -32.36 -7.38
N ILE A 230 20.09 -32.44 -7.32
CA ILE A 230 19.40 -32.96 -6.14
C ILE A 230 19.67 -34.46 -6.06
N VAL A 231 20.32 -34.89 -4.99
CA VAL A 231 20.63 -36.30 -4.73
C VAL A 231 19.99 -36.69 -3.40
N TYR A 232 19.23 -37.76 -3.42
CA TYR A 232 18.70 -38.38 -2.22
C TYR A 232 19.66 -39.49 -1.76
N LYS A 233 20.03 -39.50 -0.48
CA LYS A 233 20.86 -40.51 0.16
C LYS A 233 20.24 -40.93 1.49
N VAL A 234 20.65 -42.13 1.95
CA VAL A 234 20.41 -42.56 3.31
C VAL A 234 21.81 -42.72 3.95
N ASP A 235 22.00 -42.11 5.13
CA ASP A 235 23.26 -42.24 5.83
C ASP A 235 23.40 -43.62 6.53
N GLU A 236 24.57 -43.87 7.11
CA GLU A 236 24.86 -45.13 7.81
C GLU A 236 23.98 -45.33 9.07
N GLN A 237 23.34 -44.25 9.57
CA GLN A 237 22.43 -44.27 10.70
C GLN A 237 20.97 -44.42 10.27
N GLY A 238 20.67 -44.50 8.95
CA GLY A 238 19.34 -44.63 8.40
C GLY A 238 18.58 -43.31 8.25
N ASN A 239 19.22 -42.14 8.38
CA ASN A 239 18.58 -40.85 8.16
C ASN A 239 18.52 -40.52 6.67
N ASN A 240 17.42 -39.89 6.26
CA ASN A 240 17.24 -39.39 4.91
C ASN A 240 17.98 -38.07 4.72
N ILE A 241 18.89 -38.01 3.74
CA ILE A 241 19.66 -36.84 3.39
C ILE A 241 19.29 -36.39 1.97
N ILE A 242 19.01 -35.11 1.80
CA ILE A 242 18.86 -34.47 0.50
C ILE A 242 20.04 -33.52 0.33
N GLU A 243 20.91 -33.85 -0.62
CA GLU A 243 22.00 -32.96 -1.05
C GLU A 243 21.56 -32.23 -2.33
N PHE A 244 21.87 -30.97 -2.44
CA PHE A 244 21.67 -30.20 -3.65
C PHE A 244 22.72 -29.11 -3.79
N ARG A 245 22.99 -28.75 -5.04
CA ARG A 245 23.81 -27.58 -5.31
C ARG A 245 22.95 -26.33 -5.16
N LYS A 246 23.40 -25.42 -4.30
CA LYS A 246 22.74 -24.11 -4.17
C LYS A 246 22.75 -23.43 -5.55
N PRO A 247 21.62 -22.93 -6.05
CA PRO A 247 21.57 -22.16 -7.28
C PRO A 247 22.54 -20.98 -7.20
N GLN A 248 23.22 -20.69 -8.30
CA GLN A 248 23.96 -19.45 -8.39
C GLN A 248 22.95 -18.30 -8.40
N ASP A 249 23.15 -17.39 -7.48
CA ASP A 249 22.36 -16.15 -7.43
C ASP A 249 22.93 -15.22 -8.52
N ASN A 250 22.22 -15.15 -9.64
CA ASN A 250 22.59 -14.28 -10.76
C ASN A 250 22.02 -12.86 -10.61
N ARG A 251 21.46 -12.55 -9.44
CA ARG A 251 20.94 -11.21 -9.16
C ARG A 251 22.10 -10.22 -9.19
N LYS A 252 22.08 -9.32 -10.14
CA LYS A 252 22.92 -8.13 -10.11
C LYS A 252 22.28 -7.16 -9.14
N TYR A 253 22.91 -6.93 -8.02
CA TYR A 253 22.59 -5.82 -7.15
C TYR A 253 22.88 -4.53 -7.95
N ILE A 254 21.84 -3.75 -8.21
CA ILE A 254 21.94 -2.43 -8.84
C ILE A 254 21.83 -1.40 -7.73
#